data_522d9ceb804ef19a5042e0c5e9211fab
#
_entry.id   522d9ceb804ef19a5042e0c5e9211fab
#
_cell.length_a   1.000
_cell.length_b   1.000
_cell.length_c   1.000
_cell.angle_alpha   90.00
_cell.angle_beta   90.00
_cell.angle_gamma   90.00
#
_symmetry.space_group_name_H-M   'P 1'
#
loop_
_entity.id
_entity.type
_entity.pdbx_description
1 polymer ?
#
loop_
_entity_poly.entity_id
_entity_poly.type
_entity_poly.pdbx_seq_one_letter_code
_entity_poly.pdbx_strand_id
1 'polypeptide(L)'
;EYDDTYYHALLYADEQRTMYVYDEDQNGRYYVRNGENVTNDTESDYFFTHFTLQMPQVAGGDVYLFGDLTNNRMEEAYRMEYNLIDHQYELVTPLKQGSYNYLYMYKPDGEETGQTRPCEGDFHQTENEYEVFVYHRPFGERYDKLIGFQKINTRE
;
A
#
# COMPACT_ATOMS: atom_id res chain seq x y z
N GLU A 1 -3.42 -2.89 -21.78
CA GLU A 1 -3.85 -4.03 -22.60
C GLU A 1 -5.34 -4.28 -22.39
N TYR A 2 -6.01 -4.80 -23.40
CA TYR A 2 -7.46 -5.09 -23.38
C TYR A 2 -7.64 -6.53 -23.88
N ASP A 3 -8.31 -7.34 -23.09
CA ASP A 3 -8.87 -8.60 -23.58
C ASP A 3 -10.33 -8.40 -24.01
N ASP A 4 -10.98 -9.44 -24.55
CA ASP A 4 -12.35 -9.33 -25.06
C ASP A 4 -13.39 -8.95 -23.98
N THR A 5 -13.00 -8.80 -22.71
CA THR A 5 -13.90 -8.62 -21.58
C THR A 5 -13.49 -7.50 -20.63
N TYR A 6 -12.18 -7.29 -20.40
CA TYR A 6 -11.68 -6.38 -19.36
C TYR A 6 -10.45 -5.58 -19.80
N TYR A 7 -10.25 -4.42 -19.16
CA TYR A 7 -9.04 -3.63 -19.27
C TYR A 7 -7.98 -4.15 -18.29
N HIS A 8 -6.74 -4.26 -18.77
CA HIS A 8 -5.58 -4.66 -17.97
C HIS A 8 -4.55 -3.54 -17.90
N ALA A 9 -4.09 -3.22 -16.70
CA ALA A 9 -2.98 -2.33 -16.43
C ALA A 9 -1.77 -3.16 -16.02
N LEU A 10 -0.76 -3.22 -16.88
CA LEU A 10 0.50 -3.89 -16.60
C LEU A 10 1.47 -2.84 -16.06
N LEU A 11 1.76 -2.91 -14.77
CA LEU A 11 2.77 -2.04 -14.13
C LEU A 11 4.18 -2.53 -14.51
N TYR A 12 5.15 -1.62 -14.43
CA TYR A 12 6.55 -2.04 -14.41
C TYR A 12 6.79 -2.89 -13.17
N ALA A 13 7.66 -3.91 -13.32
CA ALA A 13 8.02 -4.74 -12.18
C ALA A 13 8.79 -3.91 -11.14
N ASP A 14 8.37 -4.03 -9.89
CA ASP A 14 9.10 -3.51 -8.75
C ASP A 14 10.24 -4.46 -8.37
N GLU A 15 11.26 -3.93 -7.75
CA GLU A 15 12.40 -4.70 -7.25
C GLU A 15 12.48 -4.60 -5.72
N GLN A 16 13.03 -5.64 -5.10
CA GLN A 16 13.36 -5.59 -3.67
C GLN A 16 14.27 -4.39 -3.38
N ARG A 17 13.88 -3.56 -2.42
CA ARG A 17 14.66 -2.37 -2.05
C ARG A 17 15.87 -2.74 -1.18
N THR A 18 17.05 -2.61 -1.74
CA THR A 18 18.33 -2.87 -1.06
C THR A 18 19.06 -1.59 -0.67
N MET A 19 18.60 -0.44 -1.14
CA MET A 19 19.15 0.88 -0.80
C MET A 19 18.02 1.90 -0.69
N TYR A 20 18.29 2.96 0.08
CA TYR A 20 17.37 4.08 0.16
C TYR A 20 17.34 4.87 -1.14
N VAL A 21 16.13 5.11 -1.64
CA VAL A 21 15.86 6.02 -2.75
C VAL A 21 14.77 6.98 -2.27
N TYR A 22 15.08 8.28 -2.33
CA TYR A 22 14.09 9.30 -2.01
C TYR A 22 13.12 9.44 -3.19
N ASP A 23 11.84 9.33 -2.88
CA ASP A 23 10.76 9.66 -3.79
C ASP A 23 9.64 10.32 -2.97
N GLU A 24 9.02 11.36 -3.52
CA GLU A 24 7.92 12.04 -2.85
C GLU A 24 6.63 11.27 -3.08
N ASP A 25 6.06 10.77 -2.02
CA ASP A 25 4.83 10.01 -2.04
C ASP A 25 3.59 10.86 -1.68
N GLN A 26 2.42 10.22 -1.65
CA GLN A 26 1.15 10.82 -1.24
C GLN A 26 0.79 10.43 0.20
N ASN A 27 1.77 10.16 1.05
CA ASN A 27 1.60 9.66 2.42
C ASN A 27 0.79 8.35 2.47
N GLY A 28 1.07 7.43 1.56
CA GLY A 28 0.42 6.11 1.48
C GLY A 28 -1.02 6.14 0.97
N ARG A 29 -1.52 7.28 0.52
CA ARG A 29 -2.89 7.46 0.07
C ARG A 29 -3.07 7.17 -1.43
N TYR A 30 -4.31 7.22 -1.89
CA TYR A 30 -4.64 7.17 -3.31
C TYR A 30 -5.72 8.18 -3.66
N TYR A 31 -5.85 8.48 -4.93
CA TYR A 31 -7.00 9.18 -5.47
C TYR A 31 -7.45 8.58 -6.81
N VAL A 32 -8.74 8.48 -6.99
CA VAL A 32 -9.36 8.00 -8.23
C VAL A 32 -9.54 9.16 -9.19
N ARG A 33 -9.11 8.99 -10.45
CA ARG A 33 -9.22 10.02 -11.48
C ARG A 33 -9.17 9.43 -12.88
N ASN A 34 -10.04 9.85 -13.75
CA ASN A 34 -10.11 9.41 -15.15
C ASN A 34 -9.48 10.38 -16.18
N GLY A 35 -8.74 11.37 -15.77
CA GLY A 35 -8.05 12.28 -16.71
C GLY A 35 -8.92 13.33 -17.42
N GLU A 36 -10.19 13.07 -17.61
CA GLU A 36 -11.10 13.94 -18.38
C GLU A 36 -11.90 14.91 -17.51
N ASN A 37 -12.24 14.53 -16.28
CA ASN A 37 -13.05 15.34 -15.39
C ASN A 37 -12.60 15.25 -13.92
N VAL A 38 -12.64 16.38 -13.22
CA VAL A 38 -12.14 16.54 -11.85
C VAL A 38 -13.03 15.88 -10.78
N THR A 39 -14.22 15.37 -11.13
CA THR A 39 -15.24 14.96 -10.17
C THR A 39 -15.63 13.48 -10.25
N ASN A 40 -14.80 12.60 -10.81
CA ASN A 40 -15.31 11.31 -11.29
C ASN A 40 -14.82 10.06 -10.59
N ASP A 41 -14.86 10.05 -9.27
CA ASP A 41 -14.67 8.80 -8.49
C ASP A 41 -15.71 7.73 -8.86
N THR A 42 -16.87 8.15 -9.36
CA THR A 42 -17.96 7.26 -9.75
C THR A 42 -17.89 6.79 -11.20
N GLU A 43 -17.29 7.58 -12.11
CA GLU A 43 -17.24 7.32 -13.56
C GLU A 43 -15.92 6.70 -14.03
N SER A 44 -14.90 6.59 -13.16
CA SER A 44 -13.64 5.95 -13.51
C SER A 44 -13.81 4.45 -13.70
N ASP A 45 -13.23 3.94 -14.79
CA ASP A 45 -13.27 2.53 -15.13
C ASP A 45 -12.38 1.69 -14.19
N TYR A 46 -12.71 0.40 -14.10
CA TYR A 46 -11.90 -0.59 -13.41
C TYR A 46 -10.92 -1.25 -14.38
N PHE A 47 -9.71 -1.47 -13.89
CA PHE A 47 -8.65 -2.20 -14.56
C PHE A 47 -8.21 -3.38 -13.69
N PHE A 48 -7.98 -4.54 -14.29
CA PHE A 48 -7.19 -5.58 -13.64
C PHE A 48 -5.73 -5.14 -13.64
N THR A 49 -5.27 -4.70 -12.47
CA THR A 49 -3.93 -4.16 -12.29
C THR A 49 -3.00 -5.28 -11.86
N HIS A 50 -1.91 -5.45 -12.62
CA HIS A 50 -0.90 -6.47 -12.39
C HIS A 50 0.26 -5.87 -11.63
N PHE A 51 0.48 -6.37 -10.42
CA PHE A 51 1.62 -6.04 -9.57
C PHE A 51 2.64 -7.17 -9.64
N THR A 52 3.90 -6.80 -9.78
CA THR A 52 5.02 -7.74 -9.88
C THR A 52 6.15 -7.24 -8.99
N LEU A 53 6.64 -8.09 -8.08
CA LEU A 53 7.79 -7.80 -7.23
C LEU A 53 8.90 -8.82 -7.49
N GLN A 54 9.99 -8.36 -8.10
CA GLN A 54 11.17 -9.18 -8.39
C GLN A 54 12.04 -9.32 -7.13
N MET A 55 11.94 -10.45 -6.48
CA MET A 55 12.78 -10.81 -5.34
C MET A 55 12.77 -12.32 -5.12
N PRO A 56 13.79 -12.87 -4.43
CA PRO A 56 13.79 -14.28 -4.03
C PRO A 56 12.61 -14.60 -3.11
N GLN A 57 12.09 -15.82 -3.20
CA GLN A 57 11.02 -16.27 -2.31
C GLN A 57 11.46 -16.19 -0.85
N VAL A 58 10.64 -15.55 -0.01
CA VAL A 58 10.84 -15.50 1.45
C VAL A 58 10.13 -16.67 2.10
N ALA A 59 10.86 -17.43 2.92
CA ALA A 59 10.30 -18.57 3.64
C ALA A 59 9.67 -18.14 4.98
N GLY A 60 8.68 -18.88 5.45
CA GLY A 60 8.09 -18.71 6.77
C GLY A 60 7.07 -17.57 6.87
N GLY A 61 6.44 -17.24 5.75
CA GLY A 61 5.38 -16.25 5.69
C GLY A 61 5.00 -15.88 4.25
N ASP A 62 4.08 -14.95 4.11
CA ASP A 62 3.53 -14.48 2.85
C ASP A 62 3.84 -13.00 2.60
N VAL A 63 3.88 -12.62 1.33
CA VAL A 63 4.01 -11.23 0.89
C VAL A 63 2.65 -10.70 0.46
N TYR A 64 2.34 -9.49 0.87
CA TYR A 64 1.07 -8.80 0.59
C TYR A 64 1.31 -7.45 -0.07
N LEU A 65 0.46 -7.12 -1.02
CA LEU A 65 0.28 -5.73 -1.44
C LEU A 65 -0.40 -4.97 -0.27
N PHE A 66 0.14 -3.80 0.09
CA PHE A 66 -0.31 -3.06 1.27
C PHE A 66 -0.37 -1.55 1.01
N GLY A 67 -1.29 -0.87 1.64
CA GLY A 67 -1.51 0.56 1.55
C GLY A 67 -2.98 0.91 1.73
N ASP A 68 -3.32 2.16 1.52
CA ASP A 68 -4.70 2.64 1.62
C ASP A 68 -5.66 1.90 0.66
N LEU A 69 -5.13 1.46 -0.50
CA LEU A 69 -5.87 0.67 -1.50
C LEU A 69 -6.35 -0.69 -0.96
N THR A 70 -5.71 -1.20 0.09
CA THR A 70 -6.10 -2.44 0.81
C THR A 70 -6.72 -2.14 2.17
N ASN A 71 -7.12 -0.88 2.45
CA ASN A 71 -7.51 -0.39 3.77
C ASN A 71 -6.46 -0.69 4.86
N ASN A 72 -5.18 -0.69 4.49
CA ASN A 72 -4.04 -1.04 5.36
C ASN A 72 -4.21 -2.42 6.03
N ARG A 73 -4.71 -3.41 5.28
CA ARG A 73 -4.93 -4.77 5.75
C ARG A 73 -4.23 -5.79 4.87
N MET A 74 -3.68 -6.81 5.52
CA MET A 74 -3.10 -8.00 4.87
C MET A 74 -4.16 -9.09 4.78
N GLU A 75 -5.13 -8.91 3.88
CA GLU A 75 -6.18 -9.87 3.60
C GLU A 75 -5.77 -10.82 2.46
N GLU A 76 -6.35 -12.00 2.42
CA GLU A 76 -6.04 -13.04 1.40
C GLU A 76 -6.19 -12.53 -0.03
N ALA A 77 -7.12 -11.60 -0.28
CA ALA A 77 -7.32 -10.99 -1.59
C ALA A 77 -6.11 -10.17 -2.10
N TYR A 78 -5.21 -9.79 -1.20
CA TYR A 78 -4.02 -9.00 -1.51
C TYR A 78 -2.72 -9.75 -1.26
N ARG A 79 -2.80 -11.06 -0.97
CA ARG A 79 -1.64 -11.95 -0.89
C ARG A 79 -1.07 -12.17 -2.29
N MET A 80 0.23 -12.01 -2.41
CA MET A 80 0.94 -12.24 -3.66
C MET A 80 1.32 -13.72 -3.80
N GLU A 81 1.22 -14.24 -4.99
CA GLU A 81 1.68 -15.60 -5.32
C GLU A 81 3.09 -15.57 -5.87
N TYR A 82 3.91 -16.52 -5.46
CA TYR A 82 5.27 -16.62 -5.97
C TYR A 82 5.34 -17.45 -7.24
N ASN A 83 5.78 -16.84 -8.33
CA ASN A 83 6.03 -17.50 -9.59
C ASN A 83 7.44 -18.12 -9.58
N LEU A 84 7.50 -19.45 -9.52
CA LEU A 84 8.76 -20.20 -9.48
C LEU A 84 9.56 -20.15 -10.81
N ILE A 85 8.89 -19.83 -11.92
CA ILE A 85 9.53 -19.77 -13.23
C ILE A 85 10.25 -18.44 -13.40
N ASP A 86 9.55 -17.35 -13.09
CA ASP A 86 10.04 -15.99 -13.29
C ASP A 86 10.74 -15.43 -12.04
N HIS A 87 10.74 -16.20 -10.92
CA HIS A 87 11.36 -15.82 -9.63
C HIS A 87 10.86 -14.48 -9.07
N GLN A 88 9.56 -14.29 -9.09
CA GLN A 88 8.91 -13.04 -8.66
C GLN A 88 7.58 -13.31 -7.95
N TYR A 89 7.13 -12.34 -7.17
CA TYR A 89 5.78 -12.33 -6.61
C TYR A 89 4.84 -11.61 -7.57
N GLU A 90 3.63 -12.12 -7.72
CA GLU A 90 2.61 -11.60 -8.63
C GLU A 90 1.26 -11.47 -7.93
N LEU A 91 0.53 -10.41 -8.26
CA LEU A 91 -0.86 -10.21 -7.85
C LEU A 91 -1.62 -9.48 -8.94
N VAL A 92 -2.84 -9.91 -9.20
CA VAL A 92 -3.78 -9.19 -10.06
C VAL A 92 -5.00 -8.80 -9.24
N THR A 93 -5.30 -7.52 -9.19
CA THR A 93 -6.46 -7.01 -8.44
C THR A 93 -7.17 -5.90 -9.22
N PRO A 94 -8.54 -5.83 -9.16
CA PRO A 94 -9.27 -4.77 -9.82
C PRO A 94 -9.12 -3.45 -9.05
N LEU A 95 -8.63 -2.42 -9.74
CA LEU A 95 -8.53 -1.05 -9.23
C LEU A 95 -9.19 -0.08 -10.18
N LYS A 96 -9.79 0.98 -9.67
CA LYS A 96 -10.25 2.10 -10.50
C LYS A 96 -9.05 2.86 -11.06
N GLN A 97 -9.23 3.49 -12.22
CA GLN A 97 -8.23 4.40 -12.77
C GLN A 97 -7.92 5.50 -11.76
N GLY A 98 -6.63 5.68 -11.45
CA GLY A 98 -6.19 6.63 -10.43
C GLY A 98 -4.69 6.57 -10.17
N SER A 99 -4.28 7.22 -9.10
CA SER A 99 -2.90 7.17 -8.59
C SER A 99 -2.92 6.57 -7.20
N TYR A 100 -2.04 5.60 -6.96
CA TYR A 100 -2.02 4.78 -5.75
C TYR A 100 -0.61 4.72 -5.20
N ASN A 101 -0.45 5.06 -3.92
CA ASN A 101 0.73 4.66 -3.18
C ASN A 101 0.52 3.26 -2.61
N TYR A 102 1.52 2.42 -2.73
CA TYR A 102 1.53 1.08 -2.16
C TYR A 102 2.95 0.68 -1.75
N LEU A 103 3.03 -0.37 -0.97
CA LEU A 103 4.25 -1.05 -0.60
C LEU A 103 4.00 -2.56 -0.47
N TYR A 104 5.05 -3.33 -0.30
CA TYR A 104 4.97 -4.76 -0.09
C TYR A 104 5.29 -5.10 1.37
N MET A 105 4.36 -5.82 1.99
CA MET A 105 4.45 -6.20 3.40
C MET A 105 4.66 -7.70 3.53
N TYR A 106 5.73 -8.12 4.18
CA TYR A 106 5.93 -9.51 4.55
C TYR A 106 5.24 -9.79 5.88
N LYS A 107 4.45 -10.84 5.94
CA LYS A 107 3.77 -11.31 7.15
C LYS A 107 4.30 -12.69 7.55
N PRO A 108 5.05 -12.80 8.66
CA PRO A 108 5.51 -14.09 9.16
C PRO A 108 4.35 -15.02 9.54
N ASP A 109 4.57 -16.34 9.40
CA ASP A 109 3.60 -17.34 9.80
C ASP A 109 3.27 -17.23 11.30
N GLY A 110 1.97 -17.19 11.61
CA GLY A 110 1.47 -17.11 12.97
C GLY A 110 1.54 -15.72 13.62
N GLU A 111 2.04 -14.71 12.92
CA GLU A 111 2.01 -13.32 13.38
C GLU A 111 0.85 -12.54 12.77
N GLU A 112 0.34 -11.54 13.50
CA GLU A 112 -0.69 -10.62 13.00
C GLU A 112 -0.09 -9.37 12.37
N THR A 113 1.16 -9.05 12.70
CA THR A 113 1.87 -7.85 12.25
C THR A 113 2.79 -8.15 11.07
N GLY A 114 2.74 -7.30 10.05
CA GLY A 114 3.64 -7.35 8.91
C GLY A 114 4.96 -6.62 9.18
N GLN A 115 5.94 -6.91 8.32
CA GLN A 115 7.27 -6.32 8.31
C GLN A 115 7.59 -5.81 6.92
N THR A 116 8.09 -4.58 6.82
CA THR A 116 8.52 -3.98 5.56
C THR A 116 9.90 -4.46 5.12
N ARG A 117 10.75 -4.80 6.09
CA ARG A 117 12.18 -5.06 5.91
C ARG A 117 12.53 -6.05 4.78
N PRO A 118 11.86 -7.20 4.61
CA PRO A 118 12.22 -8.13 3.54
C PRO A 118 11.98 -7.59 2.13
N CYS A 119 11.00 -6.72 1.94
CA CYS A 119 10.60 -6.21 0.62
C CYS A 119 11.12 -4.79 0.38
N GLU A 120 10.82 -3.88 1.29
CA GLU A 120 11.06 -2.44 1.17
C GLU A 120 12.34 -1.97 1.88
N GLY A 121 12.93 -2.84 2.72
CA GLY A 121 14.07 -2.47 3.58
C GLY A 121 13.67 -1.62 4.79
N ASP A 122 14.67 -1.40 5.66
CA ASP A 122 14.58 -0.51 6.82
C ASP A 122 15.72 0.50 6.74
N PHE A 123 15.41 1.72 6.32
CA PHE A 123 16.43 2.74 6.11
C PHE A 123 16.24 3.90 7.11
N HIS A 124 17.32 4.26 7.82
CA HIS A 124 17.30 5.37 8.78
C HIS A 124 17.10 6.75 8.11
N GLN A 125 17.27 6.80 6.78
CA GLN A 125 17.04 8.00 5.98
C GLN A 125 15.57 8.25 5.67
N THR A 126 14.70 7.27 5.90
CA THR A 126 13.26 7.39 5.64
C THR A 126 12.67 8.52 6.47
N GLU A 127 12.01 9.44 5.78
CA GLU A 127 11.23 10.50 6.43
C GLU A 127 9.88 9.94 6.85
N ASN A 128 9.55 10.14 8.11
CA ASN A 128 8.26 9.75 8.64
C ASN A 128 7.52 10.96 9.19
N GLU A 129 6.24 11.01 8.91
CA GLU A 129 5.31 11.96 9.47
C GLU A 129 4.43 11.25 10.51
N TYR A 130 4.41 11.77 11.72
CA TYR A 130 3.58 11.26 12.79
C TYR A 130 2.49 12.27 13.12
N GLU A 131 1.25 11.81 13.18
CA GLU A 131 0.12 12.60 13.65
C GLU A 131 -0.36 12.05 14.99
N VAL A 132 -0.35 12.90 16.02
CA VAL A 132 -0.78 12.56 17.37
C VAL A 132 -2.10 13.24 17.64
N PHE A 133 -3.14 12.45 17.90
CA PHE A 133 -4.46 12.93 18.27
C PHE A 133 -4.72 12.62 19.74
N VAL A 134 -5.08 13.63 20.53
CA VAL A 134 -5.42 13.46 21.94
C VAL A 134 -6.92 13.62 22.13
N TYR A 135 -7.54 12.57 22.58
CA TYR A 135 -8.98 12.56 22.89
C TYR A 135 -9.23 12.54 24.40
N HIS A 136 -10.23 13.25 24.83
CA HIS A 136 -10.68 13.26 26.22
C HIS A 136 -12.20 13.08 26.31
N ARG A 137 -12.62 12.20 27.22
CA ARG A 137 -14.03 12.04 27.57
C ARG A 137 -14.25 12.46 29.03
N PRO A 138 -14.84 13.61 29.30
CA PRO A 138 -15.23 14.00 30.64
C PRO A 138 -16.21 13.00 31.26
N PHE A 139 -16.16 12.86 32.59
CA PHE A 139 -17.06 11.97 33.28
C PHE A 139 -18.52 12.37 33.02
N GLY A 140 -19.37 11.39 32.61
CA GLY A 140 -20.77 11.60 32.25
C GLY A 140 -21.06 12.01 30.82
N GLU A 141 -20.03 12.25 29.99
CA GLU A 141 -20.21 12.51 28.56
C GLU A 141 -20.26 11.21 27.74
N ARG A 142 -20.88 11.26 26.54
CA ARG A 142 -21.12 10.08 25.70
C ARG A 142 -20.18 9.99 24.52
N TYR A 143 -19.32 11.00 24.28
CA TYR A 143 -18.39 11.05 23.14
C TYR A 143 -17.03 11.58 23.57
N ASP A 144 -16.03 11.19 22.79
CA ASP A 144 -14.66 11.69 22.94
C ASP A 144 -14.52 13.04 22.23
N LYS A 145 -13.85 13.99 22.88
CA LYS A 145 -13.52 15.30 22.31
C LYS A 145 -12.05 15.30 21.93
N LEU A 146 -11.75 15.67 20.70
CA LEU A 146 -10.38 15.96 20.29
C LEU A 146 -9.93 17.25 21.00
N ILE A 147 -8.96 17.15 21.89
CA ILE A 147 -8.47 18.27 22.70
C ILE A 147 -7.04 18.67 22.32
N GLY A 148 -6.36 17.89 21.53
CA GLY A 148 -5.01 18.20 21.04
C GLY A 148 -4.69 17.47 19.74
N PHE A 149 -3.92 18.13 18.90
CA PHE A 149 -3.35 17.58 17.67
C PHE A 149 -1.92 18.09 17.53
N GLN A 150 -1.01 17.20 17.16
CA GLN A 150 0.37 17.53 16.84
C GLN A 150 0.83 16.71 15.64
N LYS A 151 1.51 17.36 14.71
CA LYS A 151 2.20 16.76 13.58
C LYS A 151 3.71 16.85 13.81
N ILE A 152 4.41 15.76 13.63
CA ILE A 152 5.85 15.64 13.86
C ILE A 152 6.48 15.01 12.62
N ASN A 153 7.46 15.68 12.04
CA ASN A 153 8.30 15.14 10.97
C ASN A 153 9.66 14.75 11.54
N THR A 154 10.22 13.62 11.07
CA THR A 154 11.49 13.11 11.62
C THR A 154 12.73 13.84 11.14
N ARG A 155 12.61 14.76 10.19
CA ARG A 155 13.71 15.53 9.58
C ARG A 155 13.70 17.02 9.87
N GLU A 156 12.91 17.48 10.84
CA GLU A 156 13.02 18.85 11.34
C GLU A 156 13.98 18.95 12.51
#